data_7e9a8fed9eb15a0217f548f44527d501
#
_entry.id   7e9a8fed9eb15a0217f548f44527d501
#
_cell.length_a   1.000
_cell.length_b   1.000
_cell.length_c   1.000
_cell.angle_alpha   90.00
_cell.angle_beta   90.00
_cell.angle_gamma   90.00
#
_symmetry.space_group_name_H-M   'P 1'
#
loop_
_entity.id
_entity.type
_entity.pdbx_description
1 polymer ?
#
loop_
_entity_poly.entity_id
_entity_poly.type
_entity_poly.pdbx_seq_one_letter_code
_entity_poly.pdbx_strand_id
1 'polypeptide(L)'
;MRLKSLFKHVCTPDALDMIDHYQTRTERLADLWVHVAGLSLASIGGIVLAVLSAIYGGPGTVIATAIYALCLVAMLTTSTIYNWTNPCAARPVLRRMDEAAIFLMIAGSYTPFTTQRFEGMWAIGFTVAVWAIAFAGVAVKLVAPRISDAFWSGVYVLFGWLAVVALKPMLDTVHPVALGLLVLGGLIYTAGVFVFISPRVKYRRAIWHGFVVAGAGVHWAAVLVGVVLAPTLAPAIA
;
A
#
# COMPACT_ATOMS: atom_id res chain seq x y z
N MET A 1 15.36 -23.77 -18.45
CA MET A 1 13.89 -23.48 -18.40
C MET A 1 13.68 -22.16 -19.15
N ARG A 2 12.99 -22.18 -20.32
CA ARG A 2 12.94 -21.02 -21.21
C ARG A 2 12.01 -19.93 -20.63
N LEU A 3 12.47 -18.68 -20.57
CA LEU A 3 11.70 -17.51 -20.12
C LEU A 3 10.29 -17.46 -20.73
N LYS A 4 10.14 -17.93 -21.97
CA LYS A 4 8.85 -18.04 -22.69
C LYS A 4 7.82 -18.96 -21.98
N SER A 5 8.23 -19.98 -21.19
CA SER A 5 7.29 -20.84 -20.49
C SER A 5 6.74 -20.18 -19.23
N LEU A 6 7.54 -19.37 -18.56
CA LEU A 6 7.10 -18.55 -17.42
C LEU A 6 6.03 -17.53 -17.85
N PHE A 7 6.28 -16.82 -18.96
CA PHE A 7 5.31 -15.87 -19.51
C PHE A 7 4.01 -16.51 -20.03
N LYS A 8 4.05 -17.76 -20.47
CA LYS A 8 2.86 -18.48 -20.95
C LYS A 8 1.86 -18.76 -19.82
N HIS A 9 2.33 -19.04 -18.59
CA HIS A 9 1.48 -19.21 -17.41
C HIS A 9 0.97 -17.85 -16.87
N VAL A 10 1.75 -16.80 -17.03
CA VAL A 10 1.33 -15.43 -16.63
C VAL A 10 0.26 -14.87 -17.55
N CYS A 11 0.25 -15.25 -18.82
CA CYS A 11 -0.64 -14.72 -19.85
C CYS A 11 -1.82 -15.62 -20.23
N THR A 12 -1.97 -16.81 -19.61
CA THR A 12 -3.19 -17.60 -19.81
C THR A 12 -4.37 -16.90 -19.18
N PRO A 13 -5.40 -16.49 -19.95
CA PRO A 13 -6.57 -15.83 -19.40
C PRO A 13 -7.24 -16.76 -18.37
N ASP A 14 -7.32 -16.34 -17.12
CA ASP A 14 -8.25 -16.95 -16.19
C ASP A 14 -9.66 -16.53 -16.65
N ALA A 15 -10.58 -17.48 -16.77
CA ALA A 15 -11.95 -17.22 -17.19
C ALA A 15 -12.62 -16.12 -16.35
N LEU A 16 -12.25 -16.01 -15.06
CA LEU A 16 -12.75 -14.97 -14.15
C LEU A 16 -12.17 -13.57 -14.46
N ASP A 17 -11.00 -13.46 -15.07
CA ASP A 17 -10.44 -12.16 -15.48
C ASP A 17 -11.05 -11.64 -16.78
N MET A 18 -11.75 -12.51 -17.54
CA MET A 18 -12.49 -12.15 -18.73
C MET A 18 -13.92 -11.68 -18.44
N ILE A 19 -14.36 -11.73 -17.18
CA ILE A 19 -15.67 -11.24 -16.75
C ILE A 19 -15.52 -9.81 -16.21
N ASP A 20 -16.44 -8.91 -16.59
CA ASP A 20 -16.50 -7.57 -15.99
C ASP A 20 -16.86 -7.71 -14.50
N HIS A 21 -16.11 -7.02 -13.64
CA HIS A 21 -16.38 -7.07 -12.19
C HIS A 21 -17.54 -6.16 -11.79
N TYR A 22 -17.94 -5.23 -12.65
CA TYR A 22 -18.98 -4.26 -12.35
C TYR A 22 -20.31 -4.75 -12.91
N GLN A 23 -21.33 -4.76 -12.08
CA GLN A 23 -22.68 -5.14 -12.49
C GLN A 23 -23.38 -4.02 -13.25
N THR A 24 -23.00 -2.77 -12.99
CA THR A 24 -23.60 -1.58 -13.59
C THR A 24 -22.55 -0.55 -13.98
N ARG A 25 -22.91 0.30 -14.97
CA ARG A 25 -22.08 1.43 -15.37
C ARG A 25 -21.84 2.41 -14.22
N THR A 26 -22.81 2.57 -13.33
CA THR A 26 -22.70 3.47 -12.16
C THR A 26 -21.69 2.97 -11.13
N GLU A 27 -21.61 1.66 -10.90
CA GLU A 27 -20.56 1.07 -10.06
C GLU A 27 -19.17 1.32 -10.63
N ARG A 28 -19.01 1.13 -11.94
CA ARG A 28 -17.73 1.40 -12.62
C ARG A 28 -17.33 2.87 -12.55
N LEU A 29 -18.28 3.79 -12.76
CA LEU A 29 -18.00 5.23 -12.65
C LEU A 29 -17.68 5.65 -11.22
N ALA A 30 -18.37 5.11 -10.22
CA ALA A 30 -18.08 5.39 -8.82
C ALA A 30 -16.64 4.97 -8.46
N ASP A 31 -16.25 3.76 -8.86
CA ASP A 31 -14.89 3.26 -8.63
C ASP A 31 -13.82 4.08 -9.35
N LEU A 32 -14.12 4.49 -10.58
CA LEU A 32 -13.26 5.38 -11.35
C LEU A 32 -12.99 6.70 -10.62
N TRP A 33 -14.04 7.35 -10.11
CA TRP A 33 -13.87 8.61 -9.39
C TRP A 33 -13.05 8.46 -8.12
N VAL A 34 -13.19 7.33 -7.42
CA VAL A 34 -12.32 7.01 -6.26
C VAL A 34 -10.87 6.89 -6.69
N HIS A 35 -10.58 6.21 -7.81
CA HIS A 35 -9.22 6.08 -8.35
C HIS A 35 -8.63 7.44 -8.76
N VAL A 36 -9.41 8.27 -9.47
CA VAL A 36 -8.97 9.62 -9.89
C VAL A 36 -8.65 10.46 -8.66
N ALA A 37 -9.55 10.49 -7.67
CA ALA A 37 -9.33 11.22 -6.43
C ALA A 37 -8.10 10.68 -5.67
N GLY A 38 -8.00 9.35 -5.50
CA GLY A 38 -6.91 8.72 -4.79
C GLY A 38 -5.54 8.98 -5.44
N LEU A 39 -5.44 8.83 -6.76
CA LEU A 39 -4.19 9.06 -7.49
C LEU A 39 -3.79 10.55 -7.46
N SER A 40 -4.76 11.46 -7.57
CA SER A 40 -4.51 12.90 -7.45
C SER A 40 -4.00 13.26 -6.07
N LEU A 41 -4.67 12.78 -5.01
CA LEU A 41 -4.27 13.02 -3.62
C LEU A 41 -2.90 12.41 -3.31
N ALA A 42 -2.62 11.21 -3.79
CA ALA A 42 -1.31 10.56 -3.60
C ALA A 42 -0.18 11.31 -4.31
N SER A 43 -0.42 11.81 -5.52
CA SER A 43 0.57 12.58 -6.29
C SER A 43 0.85 13.92 -5.62
N ILE A 44 -0.19 14.67 -5.26
CA ILE A 44 -0.06 15.96 -4.55
C ILE A 44 0.57 15.73 -3.18
N GLY A 45 0.07 14.75 -2.41
CA GLY A 45 0.59 14.40 -1.09
C GLY A 45 2.04 13.94 -1.12
N GLY A 46 2.46 13.22 -2.16
CA GLY A 46 3.86 12.83 -2.38
C GLY A 46 4.77 14.04 -2.60
N ILE A 47 4.35 15.00 -3.42
CA ILE A 47 5.08 16.26 -3.63
C ILE A 47 5.17 17.05 -2.33
N VAL A 48 4.08 17.18 -1.59
CA VAL A 48 4.05 17.88 -0.31
C VAL A 48 5.01 17.24 0.69
N LEU A 49 4.99 15.89 0.82
CA LEU A 49 5.95 15.20 1.69
C LEU A 49 7.40 15.43 1.26
N ALA A 50 7.69 15.39 -0.04
CA ALA A 50 9.05 15.63 -0.56
C ALA A 50 9.54 17.05 -0.20
N VAL A 51 8.70 18.06 -0.41
CA VAL A 51 9.03 19.46 -0.09
C VAL A 51 9.23 19.64 1.42
N LEU A 52 8.28 19.15 2.24
CA LEU A 52 8.38 19.29 3.70
C LEU A 52 9.57 18.49 4.26
N SER A 53 9.88 17.33 3.70
CA SER A 53 11.05 16.55 4.08
C SER A 53 12.37 17.26 3.76
N ALA A 54 12.40 18.02 2.65
CA ALA A 54 13.58 18.83 2.29
C ALA A 54 13.75 20.04 3.22
N ILE A 55 12.66 20.59 3.75
CA ILE A 55 12.68 21.77 4.64
C ILE A 55 13.00 21.35 6.09
N TYR A 56 12.33 20.32 6.61
CA TYR A 56 12.34 19.96 8.03
C TYR A 56 13.15 18.70 8.35
N GLY A 57 13.47 17.88 7.35
CA GLY A 57 14.23 16.66 7.50
C GLY A 57 15.64 16.77 6.91
N GLY A 58 16.33 15.65 6.82
CA GLY A 58 17.61 15.54 6.11
C GLY A 58 17.47 14.67 4.86
N PRO A 59 18.57 14.41 4.14
CA PRO A 59 18.57 13.58 2.93
C PRO A 59 17.94 12.19 3.15
N GLY A 60 18.17 11.58 4.31
CA GLY A 60 17.55 10.29 4.67
C GLY A 60 16.03 10.37 4.73
N THR A 61 15.46 11.44 5.31
CA THR A 61 14.02 11.65 5.39
C THR A 61 13.41 11.85 3.99
N VAL A 62 14.10 12.62 3.13
CA VAL A 62 13.68 12.81 1.73
C VAL A 62 13.63 11.49 0.98
N ILE A 63 14.67 10.68 1.08
CA ILE A 63 14.72 9.36 0.43
C ILE A 63 13.61 8.44 0.95
N ALA A 64 13.44 8.36 2.26
CA ALA A 64 12.45 7.49 2.88
C ALA A 64 11.01 7.87 2.49
N THR A 65 10.68 9.16 2.50
CA THR A 65 9.36 9.68 2.11
C THR A 65 9.14 9.58 0.60
N ALA A 66 10.18 9.72 -0.22
CA ALA A 66 10.12 9.49 -1.66
C ALA A 66 9.80 8.02 -1.99
N ILE A 67 10.45 7.06 -1.32
CA ILE A 67 10.14 5.62 -1.46
C ILE A 67 8.67 5.36 -1.10
N TYR A 68 8.20 5.88 0.03
CA TYR A 68 6.79 5.78 0.42
C TYR A 68 5.84 6.33 -0.66
N ALA A 69 6.08 7.56 -1.12
CA ALA A 69 5.23 8.23 -2.11
C ALA A 69 5.23 7.49 -3.46
N LEU A 70 6.39 7.02 -3.92
CA LEU A 70 6.51 6.25 -5.15
C LEU A 70 5.76 4.91 -5.06
N CYS A 71 5.86 4.20 -3.94
CA CYS A 71 5.11 2.96 -3.72
C CYS A 71 3.59 3.21 -3.71
N LEU A 72 3.13 4.30 -3.07
CA LEU A 72 1.72 4.68 -3.04
C LEU A 72 1.19 5.02 -4.43
N VAL A 73 1.89 5.86 -5.18
CA VAL A 73 1.50 6.23 -6.55
C VAL A 73 1.55 5.01 -7.47
N ALA A 74 2.56 4.15 -7.36
CA ALA A 74 2.67 2.93 -8.16
C ALA A 74 1.50 1.98 -7.89
N MET A 75 1.15 1.74 -6.62
CA MET A 75 0.02 0.90 -6.23
C MET A 75 -1.30 1.45 -6.80
N LEU A 76 -1.58 2.74 -6.62
CA LEU A 76 -2.82 3.34 -7.13
C LEU A 76 -2.86 3.38 -8.66
N THR A 77 -1.71 3.56 -9.31
CA THR A 77 -1.61 3.52 -10.78
C THR A 77 -1.90 2.13 -11.33
N THR A 78 -1.27 1.08 -10.78
CA THR A 78 -1.51 -0.30 -11.23
C THR A 78 -2.96 -0.71 -10.98
N SER A 79 -3.53 -0.32 -9.83
CA SER A 79 -4.93 -0.54 -9.51
C SER A 79 -5.86 0.18 -10.49
N THR A 80 -5.61 1.45 -10.79
CA THR A 80 -6.37 2.22 -11.76
C THR A 80 -6.35 1.56 -13.15
N ILE A 81 -5.16 1.19 -13.63
CA ILE A 81 -5.01 0.56 -14.95
C ILE A 81 -5.78 -0.76 -15.00
N TYR A 82 -5.63 -1.62 -13.99
CA TYR A 82 -6.33 -2.90 -13.95
C TYR A 82 -7.86 -2.74 -13.92
N ASN A 83 -8.37 -1.90 -13.01
CA ASN A 83 -9.80 -1.75 -12.83
C ASN A 83 -10.47 -0.99 -13.99
N TRP A 84 -9.73 -0.16 -14.70
CA TRP A 84 -10.23 0.58 -15.85
C TRP A 84 -10.20 -0.20 -17.16
N THR A 85 -9.31 -1.19 -17.27
CA THR A 85 -9.17 -2.02 -18.46
C THR A 85 -10.38 -2.94 -18.64
N ASN A 86 -10.99 -2.91 -19.81
CA ASN A 86 -12.04 -3.85 -20.18
C ASN A 86 -11.49 -5.28 -20.23
N PRO A 87 -12.37 -6.30 -20.12
CA PRO A 87 -11.96 -7.69 -20.28
C PRO A 87 -11.16 -7.91 -21.58
N CYS A 88 -9.92 -8.33 -21.42
CA CYS A 88 -8.99 -8.59 -22.52
C CYS A 88 -7.84 -9.49 -22.05
N ALA A 89 -7.03 -10.00 -22.96
CA ALA A 89 -5.92 -10.90 -22.69
C ALA A 89 -4.83 -10.30 -21.75
N ALA A 90 -4.77 -8.97 -21.58
CA ALA A 90 -3.82 -8.33 -20.69
C ALA A 90 -4.29 -8.31 -19.22
N ARG A 91 -5.58 -8.46 -18.95
CA ARG A 91 -6.14 -8.34 -17.58
C ARG A 91 -5.53 -9.27 -16.55
N PRO A 92 -5.21 -10.55 -16.83
CA PRO A 92 -4.55 -11.41 -15.85
C PRO A 92 -3.21 -10.87 -15.38
N VAL A 93 -2.43 -10.26 -16.28
CA VAL A 93 -1.15 -9.64 -15.95
C VAL A 93 -1.37 -8.37 -15.13
N LEU A 94 -2.29 -7.51 -15.57
CA LEU A 94 -2.63 -6.26 -14.86
C LEU A 94 -3.13 -6.55 -13.44
N ARG A 95 -3.95 -7.59 -13.23
CA ARG A 95 -4.39 -8.03 -11.91
C ARG A 95 -3.22 -8.43 -11.03
N ARG A 96 -2.27 -9.21 -11.57
CA ARG A 96 -1.08 -9.63 -10.80
C ARG A 96 -0.21 -8.44 -10.42
N MET A 97 -0.09 -7.45 -11.29
CA MET A 97 0.64 -6.21 -11.01
C MET A 97 -0.05 -5.39 -9.93
N ASP A 98 -1.38 -5.21 -10.02
CA ASP A 98 -2.19 -4.53 -9.02
C ASP A 98 -2.01 -5.19 -7.63
N GLU A 99 -2.19 -6.50 -7.55
CA GLU A 99 -2.05 -7.26 -6.32
C GLU A 99 -0.59 -7.30 -5.79
N ALA A 100 0.41 -7.35 -6.66
CA ALA A 100 1.82 -7.32 -6.28
C ALA A 100 2.25 -5.95 -5.72
N ALA A 101 1.70 -4.87 -6.26
CA ALA A 101 2.00 -3.52 -5.82
C ALA A 101 1.56 -3.25 -4.36
N ILE A 102 0.59 -4.00 -3.83
CA ILE A 102 0.18 -3.92 -2.42
C ILE A 102 1.35 -4.30 -1.50
N PHE A 103 2.12 -5.34 -1.82
CA PHE A 103 3.31 -5.72 -1.05
C PHE A 103 4.34 -4.59 -1.00
N LEU A 104 4.60 -3.97 -2.15
CA LEU A 104 5.54 -2.84 -2.22
C LEU A 104 5.03 -1.63 -1.44
N MET A 105 3.72 -1.36 -1.50
CA MET A 105 3.12 -0.27 -0.74
C MET A 105 3.22 -0.48 0.77
N ILE A 106 2.97 -1.71 1.25
CA ILE A 106 3.12 -2.03 2.67
C ILE A 106 4.58 -1.82 3.11
N ALA A 107 5.57 -2.34 2.38
CA ALA A 107 6.97 -2.12 2.69
C ALA A 107 7.36 -0.64 2.60
N GLY A 108 6.88 0.07 1.59
CA GLY A 108 7.05 1.51 1.44
C GLY A 108 6.52 2.30 2.63
N SER A 109 5.37 1.89 3.21
CA SER A 109 4.79 2.56 4.37
C SER A 109 5.57 2.34 5.67
N TYR A 110 6.29 1.23 5.81
CA TYR A 110 7.22 0.99 6.92
C TYR A 110 8.49 1.82 6.81
N THR A 111 8.99 2.04 5.59
CA THR A 111 10.32 2.61 5.33
C THR A 111 10.61 3.92 6.06
N PRO A 112 9.72 4.94 6.09
CA PRO A 112 9.99 6.18 6.81
C PRO A 112 10.21 5.97 8.31
N PHE A 113 9.46 5.08 8.95
CA PHE A 113 9.58 4.81 10.38
C PHE A 113 10.81 3.98 10.69
N THR A 114 11.04 2.90 9.97
CA THR A 114 12.13 1.97 10.26
C THR A 114 13.50 2.57 9.98
N THR A 115 13.61 3.47 9.00
CA THR A 115 14.90 4.10 8.64
C THR A 115 15.17 5.42 9.34
N GLN A 116 14.13 6.12 9.81
CA GLN A 116 14.28 7.47 10.37
C GLN A 116 13.97 7.54 11.87
N ARG A 117 13.31 6.52 12.43
CA ARG A 117 12.91 6.52 13.85
C ARG A 117 13.48 5.36 14.63
N PHE A 118 13.70 4.19 14.01
CA PHE A 118 14.32 3.06 14.69
C PHE A 118 15.84 3.23 14.72
N GLU A 119 16.48 2.54 15.68
CA GLU A 119 17.92 2.57 15.89
C GLU A 119 18.52 1.16 15.89
N GLY A 120 19.83 1.07 15.67
CA GLY A 120 20.61 -0.16 15.75
C GLY A 120 20.07 -1.29 14.86
N MET A 121 20.01 -2.48 15.44
CA MET A 121 19.54 -3.68 14.72
C MET A 121 18.07 -3.64 14.33
N TRP A 122 17.23 -2.87 15.04
CA TRP A 122 15.83 -2.71 14.65
C TRP A 122 15.69 -1.92 13.36
N ALA A 123 16.49 -0.87 13.15
CA ALA A 123 16.44 -0.09 11.91
C ALA A 123 16.79 -0.95 10.69
N ILE A 124 17.92 -1.66 10.76
CA ILE A 124 18.42 -2.46 9.63
C ILE A 124 17.61 -3.76 9.49
N GLY A 125 17.50 -4.52 10.57
CA GLY A 125 16.89 -5.86 10.53
C GLY A 125 15.41 -5.82 10.16
N PHE A 126 14.64 -4.90 10.73
CA PHE A 126 13.22 -4.79 10.42
C PHE A 126 12.97 -4.25 9.01
N THR A 127 13.77 -3.26 8.54
CA THR A 127 13.70 -2.76 7.17
C THR A 127 14.00 -3.88 6.17
N VAL A 128 15.09 -4.63 6.37
CA VAL A 128 15.45 -5.76 5.50
C VAL A 128 14.37 -6.83 5.51
N ALA A 129 13.85 -7.19 6.68
CA ALA A 129 12.79 -8.21 6.80
C ALA A 129 11.52 -7.80 6.04
N VAL A 130 11.07 -6.56 6.21
CA VAL A 130 9.86 -6.03 5.54
C VAL A 130 10.03 -6.03 4.02
N TRP A 131 11.17 -5.57 3.49
CA TRP A 131 11.42 -5.58 2.05
C TRP A 131 11.64 -6.99 1.50
N ALA A 132 12.26 -7.89 2.25
CA ALA A 132 12.40 -9.31 1.86
C ALA A 132 11.02 -9.98 1.73
N ILE A 133 10.11 -9.76 2.70
CA ILE A 133 8.73 -10.24 2.63
C ILE A 133 8.01 -9.64 1.41
N ALA A 134 8.19 -8.34 1.16
CA ALA A 134 7.56 -7.67 0.02
C ALA A 134 8.01 -8.26 -1.31
N PHE A 135 9.31 -8.41 -1.53
CA PHE A 135 9.84 -8.99 -2.77
C PHE A 135 9.46 -10.46 -2.94
N ALA A 136 9.45 -11.25 -1.86
CA ALA A 136 8.95 -12.61 -1.90
C ALA A 136 7.46 -12.65 -2.28
N GLY A 137 6.64 -11.79 -1.68
CA GLY A 137 5.22 -11.66 -2.01
C GLY A 137 4.99 -11.25 -3.47
N VAL A 138 5.74 -10.27 -3.98
CA VAL A 138 5.72 -9.88 -5.39
C VAL A 138 6.06 -11.06 -6.30
N ALA A 139 7.16 -11.77 -6.01
CA ALA A 139 7.60 -12.91 -6.81
C ALA A 139 6.53 -14.00 -6.84
N VAL A 140 5.96 -14.34 -5.68
CA VAL A 140 4.87 -15.33 -5.60
C VAL A 140 3.65 -14.87 -6.39
N LYS A 141 3.23 -13.61 -6.26
CA LYS A 141 2.08 -13.06 -7.01
C LYS A 141 2.25 -13.13 -8.52
N LEU A 142 3.45 -12.89 -9.01
CA LEU A 142 3.73 -12.90 -10.45
C LEU A 142 3.74 -14.31 -11.04
N VAL A 143 4.13 -15.34 -10.26
CA VAL A 143 4.34 -16.70 -10.79
C VAL A 143 3.34 -17.73 -10.30
N ALA A 144 2.72 -17.55 -9.14
CA ALA A 144 1.83 -18.54 -8.55
C ALA A 144 0.51 -18.66 -9.32
N PRO A 145 -0.12 -19.86 -9.31
CA PRO A 145 -1.48 -20.02 -9.78
C PRO A 145 -2.45 -19.15 -8.95
N ARG A 146 -3.65 -18.96 -9.47
CA ARG A 146 -4.66 -18.17 -8.76
C ARG A 146 -5.04 -18.83 -7.43
N ILE A 147 -4.85 -18.07 -6.35
CA ILE A 147 -5.33 -18.40 -5.00
C ILE A 147 -6.46 -17.42 -4.69
N SER A 148 -7.34 -17.78 -3.76
CA SER A 148 -8.51 -16.95 -3.44
C SER A 148 -8.14 -15.54 -2.97
N ASP A 149 -8.98 -14.57 -3.32
CA ASP A 149 -8.82 -13.17 -2.90
C ASP A 149 -8.84 -13.04 -1.37
N ALA A 150 -9.65 -13.87 -0.68
CA ALA A 150 -9.70 -13.88 0.78
C ALA A 150 -8.38 -14.32 1.42
N PHE A 151 -7.70 -15.32 0.86
CA PHE A 151 -6.37 -15.73 1.33
C PHE A 151 -5.36 -14.58 1.23
N TRP A 152 -5.27 -13.96 0.04
CA TRP A 152 -4.32 -12.87 -0.16
C TRP A 152 -4.64 -11.63 0.68
N SER A 153 -5.92 -11.32 0.85
CA SER A 153 -6.34 -10.25 1.77
C SER A 153 -5.88 -10.51 3.20
N GLY A 154 -5.97 -11.76 3.67
CA GLY A 154 -5.42 -12.17 4.96
C GLY A 154 -3.91 -11.97 5.06
N VAL A 155 -3.16 -12.34 4.01
CA VAL A 155 -1.70 -12.13 3.94
C VAL A 155 -1.35 -10.63 4.01
N TYR A 156 -2.06 -9.79 3.27
CA TYR A 156 -1.83 -8.33 3.31
C TYR A 156 -2.13 -7.73 4.68
N VAL A 157 -3.22 -8.15 5.32
CA VAL A 157 -3.56 -7.71 6.69
C VAL A 157 -2.45 -8.13 7.66
N LEU A 158 -2.05 -9.39 7.66
CA LEU A 158 -0.97 -9.87 8.53
C LEU A 158 0.34 -9.11 8.30
N PHE A 159 0.70 -8.87 7.04
CA PHE A 159 1.89 -8.09 6.71
C PHE A 159 1.76 -6.63 7.15
N GLY A 160 0.60 -6.00 6.97
CA GLY A 160 0.34 -4.63 7.44
C GLY A 160 0.41 -4.49 8.97
N TRP A 161 -0.01 -5.52 9.72
CA TRP A 161 0.07 -5.56 11.19
C TRP A 161 1.42 -6.07 11.74
N LEU A 162 2.41 -6.34 10.89
CA LEU A 162 3.75 -6.76 11.33
C LEU A 162 4.41 -5.74 12.27
N ALA A 163 3.97 -4.46 12.26
CA ALA A 163 4.34 -3.42 13.21
C ALA A 163 4.23 -3.85 14.68
N VAL A 164 3.32 -4.77 15.00
CA VAL A 164 3.14 -5.31 16.37
C VAL A 164 4.41 -6.01 16.86
N VAL A 165 5.19 -6.62 15.97
CA VAL A 165 6.48 -7.24 16.32
C VAL A 165 7.50 -6.18 16.76
N ALA A 166 7.43 -4.98 16.19
CA ALA A 166 8.27 -3.84 16.52
C ALA A 166 7.59 -2.85 17.48
N LEU A 167 6.58 -3.29 18.26
CA LEU A 167 5.79 -2.41 19.11
C LEU A 167 6.67 -1.64 20.11
N LYS A 168 7.65 -2.31 20.74
CA LYS A 168 8.54 -1.63 21.71
C LYS A 168 9.34 -0.50 21.06
N PRO A 169 10.14 -0.71 20.00
CA PRO A 169 10.84 0.40 19.35
C PRO A 169 9.89 1.48 18.81
N MET A 170 8.68 1.12 18.36
CA MET A 170 7.69 2.12 17.94
C MET A 170 7.24 3.01 19.10
N LEU A 171 6.91 2.42 20.25
CA LEU A 171 6.49 3.18 21.43
C LEU A 171 7.62 4.08 21.97
N ASP A 172 8.88 3.63 21.87
CA ASP A 172 10.03 4.36 22.38
C ASP A 172 10.46 5.54 21.49
N THR A 173 10.18 5.49 20.17
CA THR A 173 10.79 6.42 19.19
C THR A 173 9.80 7.18 18.30
N VAL A 174 8.54 6.72 18.19
CA VAL A 174 7.54 7.35 17.32
C VAL A 174 6.57 8.19 18.14
N HIS A 175 6.29 9.41 17.66
CA HIS A 175 5.35 10.32 18.31
C HIS A 175 3.98 9.67 18.56
N PRO A 176 3.35 9.79 19.75
CA PRO A 176 2.11 9.09 20.08
C PRO A 176 0.95 9.35 19.11
N VAL A 177 0.84 10.60 18.60
CA VAL A 177 -0.18 10.93 17.59
C VAL A 177 0.04 10.12 16.32
N ALA A 178 1.28 9.96 15.87
CA ALA A 178 1.60 9.15 14.69
C ALA A 178 1.29 7.67 14.91
N LEU A 179 1.55 7.15 16.10
CA LEU A 179 1.16 5.78 16.49
C LEU A 179 -0.36 5.59 16.42
N GLY A 180 -1.13 6.53 16.97
CA GLY A 180 -2.59 6.52 16.88
C GLY A 180 -3.09 6.53 15.42
N LEU A 181 -2.45 7.35 14.57
CA LEU A 181 -2.77 7.40 13.14
C LEU A 181 -2.40 6.08 12.42
N LEU A 182 -1.27 5.45 12.75
CA LEU A 182 -0.90 4.14 12.17
C LEU A 182 -1.92 3.06 12.54
N VAL A 183 -2.35 3.01 13.79
CA VAL A 183 -3.40 2.07 14.25
C VAL A 183 -4.72 2.35 13.54
N LEU A 184 -5.15 3.61 13.47
CA LEU A 184 -6.38 4.01 12.79
C LEU A 184 -6.35 3.62 11.31
N GLY A 185 -5.24 3.89 10.60
CA GLY A 185 -5.06 3.51 9.20
C GLY A 185 -5.13 1.99 9.00
N GLY A 186 -4.47 1.22 9.88
CA GLY A 186 -4.53 -0.24 9.87
C GLY A 186 -5.95 -0.78 10.10
N LEU A 187 -6.73 -0.17 11.00
CA LEU A 187 -8.13 -0.52 11.22
C LEU A 187 -9.01 -0.19 10.00
N ILE A 188 -8.77 0.97 9.34
CA ILE A 188 -9.48 1.36 8.11
C ILE A 188 -9.20 0.34 7.00
N TYR A 189 -7.95 -0.02 6.75
CA TYR A 189 -7.61 -1.04 5.75
C TYR A 189 -8.25 -2.39 6.09
N THR A 190 -8.18 -2.82 7.35
CA THR A 190 -8.78 -4.08 7.81
C THR A 190 -10.29 -4.09 7.62
N ALA A 191 -10.98 -2.99 7.96
CA ALA A 191 -12.41 -2.85 7.72
C ALA A 191 -12.76 -2.91 6.23
N GLY A 192 -11.95 -2.29 5.37
CA GLY A 192 -12.10 -2.35 3.92
C GLY A 192 -12.02 -3.78 3.38
N VAL A 193 -11.16 -4.64 3.95
CA VAL A 193 -11.06 -6.05 3.54
C VAL A 193 -12.37 -6.80 3.75
N PHE A 194 -13.09 -6.56 4.84
CA PHE A 194 -14.40 -7.20 5.07
C PHE A 194 -15.43 -6.78 4.00
N VAL A 195 -15.37 -5.54 3.52
CA VAL A 195 -16.20 -5.10 2.39
C VAL A 195 -15.76 -5.81 1.12
N PHE A 196 -14.45 -5.86 0.85
CA PHE A 196 -13.88 -6.46 -0.36
C PHE A 196 -14.25 -7.93 -0.52
N ILE A 197 -14.22 -8.72 0.54
CA ILE A 197 -14.55 -10.16 0.50
C ILE A 197 -16.06 -10.44 0.55
N SER A 198 -16.92 -9.43 0.79
CA SER A 198 -18.37 -9.58 0.92
C SER A 198 -19.08 -9.43 -0.44
N PRO A 199 -19.55 -10.51 -1.09
CA PRO A 199 -20.12 -10.42 -2.43
C PRO A 199 -21.49 -9.70 -2.50
N ARG A 200 -22.14 -9.51 -1.34
CA ARG A 200 -23.48 -8.90 -1.24
C ARG A 200 -23.46 -7.36 -1.24
N VAL A 201 -22.29 -6.75 -1.06
CA VAL A 201 -22.17 -5.28 -0.94
C VAL A 201 -22.26 -4.67 -2.33
N LYS A 202 -23.22 -3.77 -2.55
CA LYS A 202 -23.30 -2.93 -3.75
C LYS A 202 -22.13 -1.95 -3.76
N TYR A 203 -21.65 -1.59 -4.97
CA TYR A 203 -20.46 -0.72 -5.13
C TYR A 203 -19.21 -1.23 -4.40
N ARG A 204 -19.12 -2.53 -4.17
CA ARG A 204 -18.07 -3.17 -3.35
C ARG A 204 -16.67 -2.69 -3.67
N ARG A 205 -16.31 -2.56 -4.97
CA ARG A 205 -14.97 -2.12 -5.40
C ARG A 205 -14.74 -0.65 -5.09
N ALA A 206 -15.68 0.22 -5.41
CA ALA A 206 -15.57 1.63 -5.10
C ALA A 206 -15.43 1.88 -3.59
N ILE A 207 -16.21 1.15 -2.78
CA ILE A 207 -16.13 1.25 -1.32
C ILE A 207 -14.77 0.72 -0.83
N TRP A 208 -14.32 -0.43 -1.34
CA TRP A 208 -13.00 -0.98 -1.02
C TRP A 208 -11.87 0.01 -1.34
N HIS A 209 -11.82 0.54 -2.56
CA HIS A 209 -10.81 1.52 -2.94
C HIS A 209 -10.95 2.83 -2.15
N GLY A 210 -12.17 3.21 -1.74
CA GLY A 210 -12.40 4.30 -0.79
C GLY A 210 -11.72 4.07 0.57
N PHE A 211 -11.82 2.86 1.12
CA PHE A 211 -11.09 2.48 2.32
C PHE A 211 -9.57 2.51 2.12
N VAL A 212 -9.09 2.06 0.95
CA VAL A 212 -7.65 2.11 0.61
C VAL A 212 -7.16 3.56 0.57
N VAL A 213 -7.87 4.46 -0.10
CA VAL A 213 -7.51 5.89 -0.17
C VAL A 213 -7.58 6.56 1.20
N ALA A 214 -8.61 6.27 2.00
CA ALA A 214 -8.74 6.80 3.35
C ALA A 214 -7.61 6.32 4.27
N GLY A 215 -7.32 5.01 4.28
CA GLY A 215 -6.21 4.43 5.03
C GLY A 215 -4.86 5.00 4.61
N ALA A 216 -4.64 5.18 3.31
CA ALA A 216 -3.43 5.82 2.78
C ALA A 216 -3.30 7.27 3.23
N GLY A 217 -4.39 8.04 3.25
CA GLY A 217 -4.41 9.42 3.76
C GLY A 217 -4.05 9.51 5.23
N VAL A 218 -4.58 8.59 6.06
CA VAL A 218 -4.26 8.51 7.49
C VAL A 218 -2.79 8.11 7.71
N HIS A 219 -2.27 7.14 6.94
CA HIS A 219 -0.85 6.77 6.98
C HIS A 219 0.06 7.90 6.48
N TRP A 220 -0.37 8.64 5.46
CA TRP A 220 0.33 9.84 5.02
C TRP A 220 0.48 10.86 6.16
N ALA A 221 -0.61 11.13 6.89
CA ALA A 221 -0.58 11.99 8.07
C ALA A 221 0.33 11.45 9.18
N ALA A 222 0.35 10.12 9.37
CA ALA A 222 1.27 9.48 10.32
C ALA A 222 2.74 9.70 9.93
N VAL A 223 3.09 9.57 8.65
CA VAL A 223 4.44 9.84 8.13
C VAL A 223 4.79 11.32 8.32
N LEU A 224 3.87 12.23 8.00
CA LEU A 224 4.09 13.66 8.18
C LEU A 224 4.40 14.00 9.65
N VAL A 225 3.56 13.57 10.59
CA VAL A 225 3.70 13.89 12.02
C VAL A 225 4.86 13.10 12.65
N GLY A 226 4.95 11.81 12.36
CA GLY A 226 5.88 10.91 13.05
C GLY A 226 7.30 10.92 12.50
N VAL A 227 7.50 11.40 11.27
CA VAL A 227 8.81 11.37 10.62
C VAL A 227 9.25 12.76 10.18
N VAL A 228 8.45 13.45 9.38
CA VAL A 228 8.84 14.72 8.75
C VAL A 228 8.88 15.86 9.77
N LEU A 229 7.80 16.02 10.55
CA LEU A 229 7.68 17.10 11.54
C LEU A 229 8.16 16.71 12.94
N ALA A 230 8.51 15.46 13.18
CA ALA A 230 8.93 14.98 14.49
C ALA A 230 10.11 15.79 15.11
N PRO A 231 11.12 16.24 14.34
CA PRO A 231 12.18 17.08 14.91
C PRO A 231 11.67 18.42 15.46
N THR A 232 10.58 18.96 14.88
CA THR A 232 9.99 20.24 15.31
C THR A 232 8.99 20.09 16.46
N LEU A 233 8.49 18.85 16.67
CA LEU A 233 7.51 18.51 17.72
C LEU A 233 8.18 17.98 19.00
N ALA A 234 9.47 17.65 18.96
CA ALA A 234 10.21 17.32 20.17
C ALA A 234 10.19 18.55 21.09
N PRO A 235 9.85 18.43 22.42
CA PRO A 235 9.99 19.54 23.32
C PRO A 235 11.45 19.98 23.29
N ALA A 236 11.68 21.28 23.14
CA ALA A 236 13.00 21.85 23.31
C ALA A 236 13.43 21.46 24.74
N ILE A 237 14.36 20.51 24.85
CA ILE A 237 14.93 20.13 26.11
C ILE A 237 15.79 21.34 26.52
N ALA A 238 15.22 22.11 27.42
CA ALA A 238 15.95 23.21 28.09
C ALA A 238 16.98 22.69 29.07
#